data_635fb590f9e7968bc8cc00a01777a3a3
#
_entry.id   635fb590f9e7968bc8cc00a01777a3a3
#
_cell.length_a   1.000
_cell.length_b   1.000
_cell.length_c   1.000
_cell.angle_alpha   90.00
_cell.angle_beta   90.00
_cell.angle_gamma   90.00
#
_symmetry.space_group_name_H-M   'P 1'
#
loop_
_entity.id
_entity.type
_entity.pdbx_description
1 polymer ?
#
loop_
_entity_poly.entity_id
_entity_poly.type
_entity_poly.pdbx_seq_one_letter_code
_entity_poly.pdbx_strand_id
1 'polypeptide(L)'
;AAQQLHLTPSAISHAIAVMEAELGFTLFNRGKNGVTMTSYGASLYPSIRAVLNSDEALQQSIARLNGLEKGKVKLGAFNSICSGLLPSILKGFMAHYPQIEVEVYQGTYDDVKEWLRTGQVDIAFLSNNCREEFVLTELFHEPLLCITPMDWPEPPNGVMTPALMNGQNFVVQWDATDAEMRQFLKKYSLSTERRNL
;
A
#
# COMPACT_ATOMS: atom_id res chain seq x y z
N ALA A 1 0.42 -7.77 -17.92
CA ALA A 1 0.91 -6.67 -18.77
C ALA A 1 0.43 -6.82 -20.23
N ALA A 2 0.81 -7.89 -20.98
CA ALA A 2 0.49 -8.02 -22.38
C ALA A 2 -1.02 -7.96 -22.68
N GLN A 3 -1.82 -8.68 -21.91
CA GLN A 3 -3.29 -8.68 -22.05
C GLN A 3 -3.90 -7.28 -21.73
N GLN A 4 -3.38 -6.59 -20.74
CA GLN A 4 -3.84 -5.25 -20.35
C GLN A 4 -3.57 -4.19 -21.43
N LEU A 5 -2.49 -4.36 -22.19
CA LEU A 5 -2.11 -3.45 -23.25
C LEU A 5 -2.62 -3.90 -24.62
N HIS A 6 -3.38 -5.00 -24.70
CA HIS A 6 -3.81 -5.63 -25.96
C HIS A 6 -2.66 -5.92 -26.92
N LEU A 7 -1.48 -6.24 -26.38
CA LEU A 7 -0.27 -6.56 -27.12
C LEU A 7 0.13 -8.02 -26.93
N THR A 8 0.95 -8.54 -27.84
CA THR A 8 1.57 -9.85 -27.66
C THR A 8 2.77 -9.75 -26.70
N PRO A 9 3.12 -10.84 -25.97
CA PRO A 9 4.31 -10.85 -25.12
C PRO A 9 5.60 -10.51 -25.87
N SER A 10 5.71 -10.92 -27.15
CA SER A 10 6.86 -10.59 -28.00
C SER A 10 6.92 -9.10 -28.33
N ALA A 11 5.79 -8.45 -28.60
CA ALA A 11 5.74 -7.02 -28.86
C ALA A 11 6.20 -6.19 -27.64
N ILE A 12 5.78 -6.57 -26.44
CA ILE A 12 6.26 -5.92 -25.21
C ILE A 12 7.76 -6.15 -25.01
N SER A 13 8.22 -7.39 -25.20
CA SER A 13 9.65 -7.70 -25.07
C SER A 13 10.49 -6.91 -26.04
N HIS A 14 9.99 -6.73 -27.28
CA HIS A 14 10.67 -5.92 -28.29
C HIS A 14 10.69 -4.44 -27.92
N ALA A 15 9.56 -3.87 -27.51
CA ALA A 15 9.48 -2.47 -27.10
C ALA A 15 10.44 -2.15 -25.92
N ILE A 16 10.51 -3.05 -24.93
CA ILE A 16 11.46 -2.92 -23.81
C ILE A 16 12.90 -3.00 -24.33
N ALA A 17 13.21 -3.93 -25.22
CA ALA A 17 14.57 -4.07 -25.76
C ALA A 17 15.01 -2.82 -26.57
N VAL A 18 14.10 -2.22 -27.34
CA VAL A 18 14.37 -0.95 -28.04
C VAL A 18 14.65 0.17 -27.04
N MET A 19 13.82 0.32 -26.01
CA MET A 19 14.04 1.31 -24.96
C MET A 19 15.37 1.11 -24.24
N GLU A 20 15.72 -0.13 -23.85
CA GLU A 20 16.99 -0.46 -23.21
C GLU A 20 18.20 -0.15 -24.13
N ALA A 21 18.05 -0.38 -25.43
CA ALA A 21 19.09 -0.04 -26.41
C ALA A 21 19.29 1.48 -26.55
N GLU A 22 18.22 2.26 -26.56
CA GLU A 22 18.29 3.73 -26.58
C GLU A 22 18.89 4.30 -25.29
N LEU A 23 18.56 3.71 -24.14
CA LEU A 23 19.10 4.13 -22.84
C LEU A 23 20.56 3.71 -22.62
N GLY A 24 21.03 2.69 -23.33
CA GLY A 24 22.38 2.14 -23.17
C GLY A 24 22.56 1.22 -21.96
N PHE A 25 21.48 0.84 -21.27
CA PHE A 25 21.49 -0.09 -20.12
C PHE A 25 20.18 -0.86 -20.00
N THR A 26 20.21 -2.01 -19.32
CA THR A 26 19.04 -2.86 -19.10
C THR A 26 18.19 -2.37 -17.92
N LEU A 27 16.88 -2.40 -18.10
CA LEU A 27 15.89 -2.06 -17.05
C LEU A 27 15.44 -3.30 -16.28
N PHE A 28 15.50 -4.48 -16.91
CA PHE A 28 14.99 -5.72 -16.34
C PHE A 28 16.01 -6.86 -16.44
N ASN A 29 16.13 -7.62 -15.34
CA ASN A 29 16.77 -8.92 -15.32
C ASN A 29 15.73 -9.98 -15.69
N ARG A 30 16.05 -10.82 -16.67
CA ARG A 30 15.20 -11.93 -17.10
C ARG A 30 15.81 -13.24 -16.62
N GLY A 31 15.08 -14.01 -15.83
CA GLY A 31 15.55 -15.28 -15.28
C GLY A 31 14.49 -16.38 -15.31
N LYS A 32 14.87 -17.58 -14.89
CA LYS A 32 13.97 -18.74 -14.81
C LYS A 32 12.79 -18.49 -13.84
N ASN A 33 12.98 -17.62 -12.85
CA ASN A 33 11.99 -17.28 -11.83
C ASN A 33 11.16 -16.03 -12.17
N GLY A 34 11.24 -15.54 -13.43
CA GLY A 34 10.48 -14.36 -13.87
C GLY A 34 11.37 -13.17 -14.21
N VAL A 35 10.80 -11.98 -14.09
CA VAL A 35 11.42 -10.71 -14.44
C VAL A 35 11.50 -9.84 -13.19
N THR A 36 12.69 -9.30 -12.91
CA THR A 36 12.93 -8.33 -11.82
C THR A 36 13.56 -7.06 -12.38
N MET A 37 13.35 -5.92 -11.73
CA MET A 37 14.01 -4.68 -12.14
C MET A 37 15.49 -4.71 -11.79
N THR A 38 16.32 -4.09 -12.64
CA THR A 38 17.71 -3.76 -12.33
C THR A 38 17.75 -2.53 -11.39
N SER A 39 18.93 -2.19 -10.87
CA SER A 39 19.13 -0.94 -10.12
C SER A 39 18.82 0.29 -10.96
N TYR A 40 19.16 0.28 -12.26
CA TYR A 40 18.82 1.35 -13.19
C TYR A 40 17.30 1.45 -13.40
N GLY A 41 16.62 0.29 -13.58
CA GLY A 41 15.16 0.24 -13.69
C GLY A 41 14.48 0.82 -12.46
N ALA A 42 14.91 0.41 -11.26
CA ALA A 42 14.40 0.92 -9.99
C ALA A 42 14.60 2.43 -9.84
N SER A 43 15.76 2.95 -10.25
CA SER A 43 16.05 4.41 -10.21
C SER A 43 15.20 5.22 -11.19
N LEU A 44 14.89 4.68 -12.37
CA LEU A 44 14.08 5.38 -13.39
C LEU A 44 12.57 5.21 -13.17
N TYR A 45 12.16 4.16 -12.47
CA TYR A 45 10.74 3.85 -12.30
C TYR A 45 9.89 5.03 -11.79
N PRO A 46 10.31 5.81 -10.75
CA PRO A 46 9.55 6.96 -10.30
C PRO A 46 9.35 8.02 -11.38
N SER A 47 10.37 8.29 -12.20
CA SER A 47 10.30 9.27 -13.28
C SER A 47 9.37 8.81 -14.42
N ILE A 48 9.43 7.53 -14.79
CA ILE A 48 8.51 6.94 -15.76
C ILE A 48 7.07 7.02 -15.25
N ARG A 49 6.86 6.70 -13.98
CA ARG A 49 5.53 6.83 -13.35
C ARG A 49 5.03 8.27 -13.35
N ALA A 50 5.88 9.25 -13.08
CA ALA A 50 5.51 10.67 -13.11
C ALA A 50 5.04 11.10 -14.51
N VAL A 51 5.68 10.64 -15.57
CA VAL A 51 5.26 10.90 -16.96
C VAL A 51 3.88 10.31 -17.24
N LEU A 52 3.66 9.05 -16.87
CA LEU A 52 2.37 8.38 -17.05
C LEU A 52 1.25 9.07 -16.25
N ASN A 53 1.52 9.46 -15.01
CA ASN A 53 0.54 10.17 -14.18
C ASN A 53 0.21 11.56 -14.76
N SER A 54 1.20 12.24 -15.36
CA SER A 54 0.98 13.52 -16.04
C SER A 54 0.12 13.36 -17.29
N ASP A 55 0.31 12.29 -18.06
CA ASP A 55 -0.55 11.98 -19.20
C ASP A 55 -1.99 11.67 -18.75
N GLU A 56 -2.15 10.83 -17.73
CA GLU A 56 -3.47 10.54 -17.14
C GLU A 56 -4.17 11.82 -16.66
N ALA A 57 -3.45 12.73 -15.98
CA ALA A 57 -3.99 14.02 -15.53
C ALA A 57 -4.40 14.93 -16.69
N LEU A 58 -3.64 14.94 -17.79
CA LEU A 58 -4.00 15.65 -19.00
C LEU A 58 -5.29 15.11 -19.61
N GLN A 59 -5.42 13.79 -19.76
CA GLN A 59 -6.61 13.14 -20.28
C GLN A 59 -7.85 13.44 -19.41
N GLN A 60 -7.72 13.42 -18.09
CA GLN A 60 -8.79 13.81 -17.17
C GLN A 60 -9.18 15.28 -17.32
N SER A 61 -8.20 16.17 -17.52
CA SER A 61 -8.44 17.60 -17.73
C SER A 61 -9.20 17.84 -19.05
N ILE A 62 -8.82 17.15 -20.10
CA ILE A 62 -9.53 17.18 -21.39
C ILE A 62 -10.97 16.68 -21.24
N ALA A 63 -11.16 15.55 -20.55
CA ALA A 63 -12.50 15.01 -20.29
C ALA A 63 -13.39 16.02 -19.53
N ARG A 64 -12.84 16.67 -18.50
CA ARG A 64 -13.55 17.72 -17.73
C ARG A 64 -13.93 18.91 -18.61
N LEU A 65 -13.05 19.40 -19.46
CA LEU A 65 -13.33 20.51 -20.37
C LEU A 65 -14.42 20.15 -21.39
N ASN A 66 -14.54 18.88 -21.74
CA ASN A 66 -15.60 18.36 -22.60
C ASN A 66 -16.92 18.07 -21.84
N GLY A 67 -17.04 18.45 -20.56
CA GLY A 67 -18.22 18.21 -19.74
C GLY A 67 -18.42 16.75 -19.35
N LEU A 68 -17.39 15.92 -19.46
CA LEU A 68 -17.43 14.52 -19.08
C LEU A 68 -16.89 14.36 -17.65
N GLU A 69 -17.75 14.01 -16.71
CA GLU A 69 -17.38 13.62 -15.34
C GLU A 69 -16.81 12.18 -15.32
N LYS A 70 -15.85 11.93 -16.20
CA LYS A 70 -15.17 10.63 -16.28
C LYS A 70 -13.77 10.75 -15.71
N GLY A 71 -13.38 9.76 -14.96
CA GLY A 71 -12.04 9.72 -14.39
C GLY A 71 -11.71 8.35 -13.83
N LYS A 72 -10.47 8.22 -13.38
CA LYS A 72 -9.97 7.05 -12.69
C LYS A 72 -9.23 7.49 -11.44
N VAL A 73 -9.46 6.78 -10.34
CA VAL A 73 -8.76 6.97 -9.06
C VAL A 73 -8.14 5.65 -8.66
N LYS A 74 -6.84 5.68 -8.39
CA LYS A 74 -6.08 4.54 -7.87
C LYS A 74 -5.91 4.71 -6.37
N LEU A 75 -6.51 3.80 -5.60
CA LEU A 75 -6.54 3.83 -4.15
C LEU A 75 -5.69 2.72 -3.56
N GLY A 76 -4.71 3.07 -2.73
CA GLY A 76 -3.91 2.13 -1.95
C GLY A 76 -4.51 1.88 -0.56
N ALA A 77 -4.64 0.63 -0.15
CA ALA A 77 -5.15 0.29 1.18
C ALA A 77 -4.56 -1.04 1.68
N PHE A 78 -4.44 -1.15 3.00
CA PHE A 78 -4.07 -2.40 3.64
C PHE A 78 -5.30 -3.25 3.99
N ASN A 79 -5.06 -4.53 4.33
CA ASN A 79 -6.10 -5.55 4.39
C ASN A 79 -7.30 -5.18 5.28
N SER A 80 -7.08 -4.63 6.48
CA SER A 80 -8.17 -4.29 7.42
C SER A 80 -9.08 -3.19 6.86
N ILE A 81 -8.54 -2.22 6.13
CA ILE A 81 -9.31 -1.19 5.45
C ILE A 81 -10.11 -1.79 4.29
N CYS A 82 -9.46 -2.64 3.48
CA CYS A 82 -10.12 -3.28 2.34
C CYS A 82 -11.30 -4.17 2.75
N SER A 83 -11.18 -4.90 3.87
CA SER A 83 -12.23 -5.80 4.33
C SER A 83 -13.31 -5.11 5.20
N GLY A 84 -12.95 -4.03 5.89
CA GLY A 84 -13.84 -3.36 6.84
C GLY A 84 -14.52 -2.11 6.28
N LEU A 85 -13.75 -1.06 6.13
CA LEU A 85 -14.27 0.29 5.86
C LEU A 85 -14.55 0.55 4.37
N LEU A 86 -13.65 0.12 3.51
CA LEU A 86 -13.62 0.48 2.10
C LEU A 86 -14.88 0.08 1.30
N PRO A 87 -15.50 -1.10 1.52
CA PRO A 87 -16.69 -1.49 0.76
C PRO A 87 -17.85 -0.52 0.90
N SER A 88 -18.08 0.00 2.11
CA SER A 88 -19.17 0.97 2.36
C SER A 88 -18.86 2.33 1.74
N ILE A 89 -17.62 2.79 1.79
CA ILE A 89 -17.17 4.04 1.16
C ILE A 89 -17.32 3.95 -0.35
N LEU A 90 -16.83 2.88 -0.96
CA LEU A 90 -16.91 2.69 -2.41
C LEU A 90 -18.35 2.60 -2.90
N LYS A 91 -19.21 1.90 -2.18
CA LYS A 91 -20.64 1.84 -2.51
C LYS A 91 -21.28 3.24 -2.56
N GLY A 92 -21.00 4.08 -1.57
CA GLY A 92 -21.50 5.46 -1.53
C GLY A 92 -20.90 6.31 -2.64
N PHE A 93 -19.59 6.22 -2.84
CA PHE A 93 -18.88 6.99 -3.87
C PHE A 93 -19.36 6.65 -5.29
N MET A 94 -19.44 5.37 -5.64
CA MET A 94 -19.88 4.92 -6.95
C MET A 94 -21.34 5.24 -7.25
N ALA A 95 -22.18 5.35 -6.22
CA ALA A 95 -23.57 5.81 -6.39
C ALA A 95 -23.66 7.30 -6.78
N HIS A 96 -22.73 8.14 -6.28
CA HIS A 96 -22.70 9.57 -6.59
C HIS A 96 -21.90 9.87 -7.87
N TYR A 97 -20.87 9.08 -8.14
CA TYR A 97 -19.95 9.29 -9.26
C TYR A 97 -19.82 8.02 -10.13
N PRO A 98 -20.89 7.60 -10.82
CA PRO A 98 -20.93 6.32 -11.53
C PRO A 98 -19.98 6.24 -12.73
N GLN A 99 -19.45 7.34 -13.20
CA GLN A 99 -18.52 7.40 -14.33
C GLN A 99 -17.04 7.48 -13.88
N ILE A 100 -16.77 7.48 -12.56
CA ILE A 100 -15.41 7.43 -12.03
C ILE A 100 -15.08 5.97 -11.70
N GLU A 101 -14.06 5.45 -12.38
CA GLU A 101 -13.50 4.14 -12.08
C GLU A 101 -12.59 4.22 -10.85
N VAL A 102 -12.76 3.31 -9.89
CA VAL A 102 -11.86 3.19 -8.75
C VAL A 102 -11.12 1.87 -8.82
N GLU A 103 -9.80 1.96 -8.94
CA GLU A 103 -8.91 0.79 -8.80
C GLU A 103 -8.37 0.73 -7.38
N VAL A 104 -8.53 -0.43 -6.73
CA VAL A 104 -8.04 -0.67 -5.37
C VAL A 104 -6.80 -1.55 -5.43
N TYR A 105 -5.71 -1.05 -4.85
CA TYR A 105 -4.45 -1.76 -4.65
C TYR A 105 -4.36 -2.15 -3.19
N GLN A 106 -4.35 -3.46 -2.92
CA GLN A 106 -4.23 -4.00 -1.58
C GLN A 106 -2.83 -4.54 -1.34
N GLY A 107 -2.20 -4.12 -0.22
CA GLY A 107 -0.86 -4.56 0.15
C GLY A 107 -0.55 -4.36 1.62
N THR A 108 0.72 -4.55 1.98
CA THR A 108 1.25 -4.22 3.30
C THR A 108 1.33 -2.71 3.50
N TYR A 109 1.60 -2.26 4.73
CA TYR A 109 1.83 -0.82 5.02
C TYR A 109 2.97 -0.25 4.17
N ASP A 110 4.05 -1.01 3.99
CA ASP A 110 5.20 -0.59 3.19
C ASP A 110 4.89 -0.55 1.69
N ASP A 111 4.12 -1.53 1.19
CA ASP A 111 3.67 -1.53 -0.21
C ASP A 111 2.83 -0.28 -0.50
N VAL A 112 1.83 0.00 0.34
CA VAL A 112 0.93 1.14 0.16
C VAL A 112 1.68 2.46 0.23
N LYS A 113 2.63 2.60 1.16
CA LYS A 113 3.51 3.75 1.28
C LYS A 113 4.36 3.93 0.02
N GLU A 114 4.97 2.85 -0.47
CA GLU A 114 5.80 2.88 -1.67
C GLU A 114 4.97 3.21 -2.92
N TRP A 115 3.77 2.66 -3.05
CA TRP A 115 2.88 2.98 -4.18
C TRP A 115 2.49 4.45 -4.21
N LEU A 116 2.22 5.06 -3.06
CA LEU A 116 1.93 6.49 -2.99
C LEU A 116 3.16 7.33 -3.33
N ARG A 117 4.34 6.96 -2.82
CA ARG A 117 5.60 7.64 -3.08
C ARG A 117 6.01 7.60 -4.55
N THR A 118 5.75 6.47 -5.22
CA THR A 118 6.07 6.28 -6.64
C THR A 118 4.97 6.73 -7.59
N GLY A 119 3.82 7.20 -7.06
CA GLY A 119 2.67 7.60 -7.87
C GLY A 119 1.96 6.41 -8.55
N GLN A 120 2.12 5.20 -8.02
CA GLN A 120 1.36 4.05 -8.48
C GLN A 120 -0.10 4.14 -8.02
N VAL A 121 -0.37 4.79 -6.90
CA VAL A 121 -1.69 5.16 -6.43
C VAL A 121 -1.79 6.67 -6.24
N ASP A 122 -2.99 7.22 -6.39
CA ASP A 122 -3.26 8.66 -6.30
C ASP A 122 -3.55 9.08 -4.85
N ILE A 123 -4.18 8.17 -4.10
CA ILE A 123 -4.57 8.35 -2.71
C ILE A 123 -4.36 7.04 -1.96
N ALA A 124 -4.06 7.09 -0.68
CA ALA A 124 -3.84 5.90 0.12
C ALA A 124 -4.31 6.05 1.57
N PHE A 125 -4.71 4.94 2.17
CA PHE A 125 -4.85 4.85 3.61
C PHE A 125 -3.48 4.58 4.22
N LEU A 126 -3.06 5.44 5.14
CA LEU A 126 -1.77 5.38 5.80
C LEU A 126 -1.96 5.48 7.32
N SER A 127 -1.00 4.97 8.07
CA SER A 127 -0.96 5.22 9.52
C SER A 127 -0.29 6.56 9.83
N ASN A 128 -0.49 7.05 11.06
CA ASN A 128 -0.03 8.37 11.49
C ASN A 128 1.51 8.56 11.46
N ASN A 129 2.27 7.47 11.45
CA ASN A 129 3.73 7.50 11.38
C ASN A 129 4.30 7.99 10.03
N CYS A 130 3.44 8.22 9.04
CA CYS A 130 3.81 8.72 7.71
C CYS A 130 3.69 10.26 7.57
N ARG A 131 3.39 11.00 8.64
CA ARG A 131 3.17 12.47 8.61
C ARG A 131 4.37 13.29 8.14
N GLU A 132 5.58 12.79 8.32
CA GLU A 132 6.78 13.49 7.89
C GLU A 132 7.00 13.41 6.37
N GLU A 133 6.39 12.43 5.72
CA GLU A 133 6.59 12.14 4.29
C GLU A 133 5.39 12.56 3.43
N PHE A 134 4.17 12.50 3.99
CA PHE A 134 2.95 12.75 3.25
C PHE A 134 2.03 13.74 3.97
N VAL A 135 1.21 14.44 3.19
CA VAL A 135 0.10 15.23 3.72
C VAL A 135 -1.03 14.28 4.10
N LEU A 136 -1.32 14.18 5.41
CA LEU A 136 -2.36 13.29 5.92
C LEU A 136 -3.59 14.08 6.39
N THR A 137 -4.75 13.55 6.03
CA THR A 137 -6.04 13.91 6.65
C THR A 137 -6.43 12.80 7.60
N GLU A 138 -6.59 13.15 8.88
CA GLU A 138 -7.02 12.18 9.89
C GLU A 138 -8.48 11.82 9.69
N LEU A 139 -8.78 10.51 9.62
CA LEU A 139 -10.13 10.00 9.45
C LEU A 139 -10.70 9.49 10.77
N PHE A 140 -9.95 8.69 11.52
CA PHE A 140 -10.36 8.12 12.81
C PHE A 140 -9.14 7.61 13.59
N HIS A 141 -9.35 7.38 14.86
CA HIS A 141 -8.39 6.72 15.76
C HIS A 141 -8.87 5.32 16.12
N GLU A 142 -8.00 4.34 15.97
CA GLU A 142 -8.22 2.98 16.45
C GLU A 142 -7.30 2.72 17.65
N PRO A 143 -7.84 2.35 18.82
CA PRO A 143 -7.01 1.97 19.96
C PRO A 143 -6.37 0.60 19.71
N LEU A 144 -5.13 0.42 20.20
CA LEU A 144 -4.53 -0.91 20.30
C LEU A 144 -5.26 -1.71 21.37
N LEU A 145 -5.85 -2.84 20.97
CA LEU A 145 -6.54 -3.76 21.86
C LEU A 145 -5.67 -4.99 22.12
N CYS A 146 -5.59 -5.40 23.40
CA CYS A 146 -4.98 -6.66 23.77
C CYS A 146 -6.02 -7.77 23.67
N ILE A 147 -5.73 -8.78 22.86
CA ILE A 147 -6.56 -10.00 22.78
C ILE A 147 -5.91 -11.07 23.64
N THR A 148 -6.69 -11.66 24.54
CA THR A 148 -6.25 -12.73 25.43
C THR A 148 -7.06 -14.00 25.18
N PRO A 149 -6.53 -15.20 25.52
CA PRO A 149 -7.33 -16.42 25.54
C PRO A 149 -8.58 -16.26 26.41
N MET A 150 -9.68 -16.91 26.03
CA MET A 150 -10.97 -16.82 26.75
C MET A 150 -10.93 -17.40 28.18
N ASP A 151 -9.99 -18.29 28.45
CA ASP A 151 -9.78 -18.91 29.75
C ASP A 151 -8.88 -18.09 30.70
N TRP A 152 -8.36 -16.96 30.22
CA TRP A 152 -7.61 -16.06 31.10
C TRP A 152 -8.54 -15.28 32.00
N PRO A 153 -8.09 -15.02 33.25
CA PRO A 153 -8.87 -14.17 34.15
C PRO A 153 -8.97 -12.75 33.56
N GLU A 154 -10.15 -12.18 33.66
CA GLU A 154 -10.37 -10.81 33.23
C GLU A 154 -9.43 -9.86 33.99
N PRO A 155 -8.69 -8.99 33.29
CA PRO A 155 -7.80 -8.05 33.97
C PRO A 155 -8.59 -7.03 34.80
N PRO A 156 -8.04 -6.52 35.91
CA PRO A 156 -8.71 -5.52 36.72
C PRO A 156 -9.22 -4.34 35.90
N ASN A 157 -10.49 -4.01 36.02
CA ASN A 157 -11.18 -2.94 35.28
C ASN A 157 -11.13 -3.10 33.74
N GLY A 158 -10.96 -4.33 33.24
CA GLY A 158 -10.83 -4.58 31.80
C GLY A 158 -9.55 -4.01 31.16
N VAL A 159 -8.57 -3.63 31.98
CA VAL A 159 -7.34 -2.98 31.48
C VAL A 159 -6.14 -3.92 31.59
N MET A 160 -5.57 -4.30 30.46
CA MET A 160 -4.32 -5.05 30.41
C MET A 160 -3.13 -4.10 30.65
N THR A 161 -2.47 -4.24 31.78
CA THR A 161 -1.32 -3.43 32.16
C THR A 161 0.00 -4.06 31.68
N PRO A 162 1.08 -3.28 31.47
CA PRO A 162 2.40 -3.83 31.13
C PRO A 162 2.91 -4.87 32.16
N ALA A 163 2.57 -4.70 33.42
CA ALA A 163 2.94 -5.67 34.49
C ALA A 163 2.26 -7.04 34.29
N LEU A 164 1.01 -7.04 33.84
CA LEU A 164 0.27 -8.29 33.54
C LEU A 164 0.75 -8.92 32.22
N MET A 165 1.25 -8.10 31.30
CA MET A 165 1.78 -8.56 30.01
C MET A 165 3.20 -9.16 30.15
N ASN A 166 3.97 -8.70 31.12
CA ASN A 166 5.35 -9.13 31.29
C ASN A 166 5.45 -10.63 31.60
N GLY A 167 6.33 -11.32 30.90
CA GLY A 167 6.51 -12.77 31.00
C GLY A 167 5.48 -13.63 30.27
N GLN A 168 4.52 -13.02 29.58
CA GLN A 168 3.55 -13.73 28.75
C GLN A 168 4.08 -13.96 27.33
N ASN A 169 3.54 -14.98 26.66
CA ASN A 169 3.84 -15.22 25.25
C ASN A 169 2.98 -14.29 24.40
N PHE A 170 3.63 -13.48 23.55
CA PHE A 170 2.94 -12.60 22.61
C PHE A 170 2.94 -13.19 21.21
N VAL A 171 1.79 -13.09 20.54
CA VAL A 171 1.69 -13.24 19.09
C VAL A 171 1.78 -11.83 18.52
N VAL A 172 2.85 -11.57 17.79
CA VAL A 172 3.08 -10.30 17.10
C VAL A 172 3.15 -10.60 15.61
N GLN A 173 2.55 -9.77 14.80
CA GLN A 173 2.66 -9.88 13.35
C GLN A 173 4.14 -9.80 12.94
N TRP A 174 4.60 -10.77 12.14
CA TRP A 174 6.03 -10.95 11.83
C TRP A 174 6.64 -9.79 11.04
N ASP A 175 5.90 -9.31 10.07
CA ASP A 175 6.22 -8.14 9.25
C ASP A 175 5.91 -6.83 9.98
N ALA A 176 5.89 -6.89 11.33
CA ALA A 176 5.70 -5.72 12.18
C ALA A 176 6.71 -4.61 11.85
N THR A 177 6.63 -4.13 10.64
CA THR A 177 7.01 -2.82 10.16
C THR A 177 6.20 -1.75 10.88
N ASP A 178 5.22 -2.17 11.68
CA ASP A 178 4.43 -1.31 12.53
C ASP A 178 5.34 -0.65 13.58
N ALA A 179 5.76 0.57 13.22
CA ALA A 179 6.57 1.41 14.08
C ALA A 179 5.87 1.63 15.43
N GLU A 180 4.54 1.67 15.45
CA GLU A 180 3.72 1.87 16.65
C GLU A 180 3.82 0.69 17.59
N MET A 181 3.72 -0.55 17.08
CA MET A 181 3.89 -1.75 17.90
C MET A 181 5.30 -1.85 18.46
N ARG A 182 6.33 -1.58 17.66
CA ARG A 182 7.73 -1.56 18.15
C ARG A 182 7.93 -0.49 19.21
N GLN A 183 7.35 0.69 19.02
CA GLN A 183 7.42 1.78 19.99
C GLN A 183 6.68 1.41 21.28
N PHE A 184 5.51 0.77 21.18
CA PHE A 184 4.75 0.26 22.32
C PHE A 184 5.56 -0.75 23.11
N LEU A 185 6.10 -1.79 22.47
CA LEU A 185 6.91 -2.81 23.13
C LEU A 185 8.14 -2.21 23.82
N LYS A 186 8.83 -1.28 23.15
CA LYS A 186 9.99 -0.57 23.71
C LYS A 186 9.60 0.31 24.90
N LYS A 187 8.53 1.08 24.77
CA LYS A 187 8.04 2.01 25.82
C LYS A 187 7.74 1.28 27.12
N TYR A 188 7.19 0.07 27.02
CA TYR A 188 6.79 -0.73 28.19
C TYR A 188 7.78 -1.85 28.54
N SER A 189 8.96 -1.88 27.90
CA SER A 189 10.01 -2.88 28.13
C SER A 189 9.50 -4.33 28.01
N LEU A 190 8.57 -4.57 27.09
CA LEU A 190 8.02 -5.88 26.84
C LEU A 190 8.97 -6.65 25.90
N SER A 191 9.46 -7.80 26.37
CA SER A 191 10.35 -8.67 25.61
C SER A 191 9.55 -9.61 24.71
N THR A 192 9.81 -9.57 23.41
CA THR A 192 9.33 -10.58 22.46
C THR A 192 10.47 -11.54 22.18
N GLU A 193 10.62 -12.60 22.94
CA GLU A 193 11.55 -13.68 22.57
C GLU A 193 10.99 -14.44 21.36
N ARG A 194 11.84 -14.57 20.32
CA ARG A 194 11.54 -15.46 19.20
C ARG A 194 11.51 -16.90 19.69
N ARG A 195 10.37 -17.51 19.80
CA ARG A 195 10.24 -18.96 19.79
C ARG A 195 9.92 -19.38 18.36
N ASN A 196 10.88 -20.02 17.69
CA ASN A 196 10.60 -20.76 16.46
C ASN A 196 9.60 -21.86 16.82
N LEU A 197 8.36 -21.72 16.35
CA LEU A 197 7.38 -22.80 16.33
C LEU A 197 7.66 -23.72 15.17
#